data_938d62417d4f331dbe4b71d3bd1aaba2
#
_entry.id   938d62417d4f331dbe4b71d3bd1aaba2
#
_cell.length_a   1.000
_cell.length_b   1.000
_cell.length_c   1.000
_cell.angle_alpha   90.00
_cell.angle_beta   90.00
_cell.angle_gamma   90.00
#
_symmetry.space_group_name_H-M   'P 1'
#
loop_
_entity.id
_entity.type
_entity.pdbx_description
1 polymer ?
#
loop_
_entity_poly.entity_id
_entity_poly.type
_entity_poly.pdbx_seq_one_letter_code
_entity_poly.pdbx_strand_id
1 'polypeptide(L)'
;MSSVDSLAASLLSATLMFDRASLLALEALAAESDRRVLRRGEVLVREGDASDRFFIVLSGRFTVHKGDSTGSVAEVAQGELIGEIGFFAGLPRMATVLAARDSIVLEIGRNHFEKAAETLPSLREAVTVFLARRFAIQSPSSSRLKEPAKIRTLAIIAAGGSRISPVFIQHLRQAFGAATRARFVSRLDIQAKFPGLPIDDQPILNWLNELEAEAQFIVYVADEEPNEWTQVCIRQADTVLLLANASCSPRLNPSEELTLSVHPPSTSRLVLIHDTRSAEVSGTSAWLDERPYVDQHHHVALDDASDFQRLVRFISGKALGFVAAGGGSLGSAHLGVYKAFVEAGACFDYLGGTSSGAAMMAGFARGLDADQIDRGTHNIFIKSRAFRRPTLPHFALLDHKAFDRALRLEYGDVLIEDLWLPFFALSTNLSSRQPHVHRRGKLWHAVRASGSIPGVLPPFFTDDGDMLVDGAIMNNLPLEQMKELKTGPNVIVTFGSSAPQKYDIDYDRIPGASELALALLNPFGRARLPRVPSMLQVIASSMLAHRPQDIAVGEEDILICPEVSNTISFMDWSRHSELFSDAYDRTSRWIEEQNDSGLRAVLGTAHD
;
A
#
# COMPACT_ATOMS: atom_id res chain seq x y z
N MET A 1 -29.22 -15.38 -33.36
CA MET A 1 -28.57 -14.64 -32.27
C MET A 1 -27.19 -15.22 -32.11
N SER A 2 -26.14 -14.40 -32.25
CA SER A 2 -24.78 -14.88 -32.08
C SER A 2 -24.50 -15.07 -30.58
N SER A 3 -23.59 -15.97 -30.19
CA SER A 3 -23.15 -16.17 -28.80
C SER A 3 -22.63 -14.86 -28.16
N VAL A 4 -22.28 -13.91 -28.98
CA VAL A 4 -21.70 -12.59 -28.62
C VAL A 4 -22.80 -11.60 -28.20
N ASP A 5 -24.02 -11.70 -28.73
CA ASP A 5 -25.16 -10.84 -28.33
C ASP A 5 -25.67 -11.25 -26.95
N SER A 6 -25.61 -12.53 -26.62
CA SER A 6 -25.91 -13.06 -25.28
C SER A 6 -24.91 -12.57 -24.21
N LEU A 7 -23.62 -12.43 -24.54
CA LEU A 7 -22.61 -11.92 -23.63
C LEU A 7 -22.81 -10.42 -23.36
N ALA A 8 -23.11 -9.62 -24.39
CA ALA A 8 -23.39 -8.20 -24.23
C ALA A 8 -24.64 -7.96 -23.38
N ALA A 9 -25.71 -8.74 -23.58
CA ALA A 9 -26.93 -8.67 -22.77
C ALA A 9 -26.67 -9.10 -21.31
N SER A 10 -25.84 -10.11 -21.08
CA SER A 10 -25.44 -10.55 -19.73
C SER A 10 -24.62 -9.46 -19.00
N LEU A 11 -23.69 -8.80 -19.69
CA LEU A 11 -22.92 -7.70 -19.14
C LEU A 11 -23.80 -6.47 -18.86
N LEU A 12 -24.75 -6.19 -19.74
CA LEU A 12 -25.74 -5.14 -19.50
C LEU A 12 -26.58 -5.42 -18.25
N SER A 13 -27.02 -6.67 -18.04
CA SER A 13 -27.78 -7.06 -16.85
C SER A 13 -26.95 -6.97 -15.56
N ALA A 14 -25.64 -7.14 -15.63
CA ALA A 14 -24.73 -6.98 -14.50
C ALA A 14 -24.37 -5.51 -14.19
N THR A 15 -24.74 -4.58 -15.07
CA THR A 15 -24.49 -3.15 -14.90
C THR A 15 -25.48 -2.57 -13.90
N LEU A 16 -25.00 -1.83 -12.88
CA LEU A 16 -25.84 -1.20 -11.84
C LEU A 16 -26.98 -0.32 -12.38
N MET A 17 -26.82 0.23 -13.59
CA MET A 17 -27.83 1.02 -14.26
C MET A 17 -29.03 0.18 -14.75
N PHE A 18 -28.79 -1.07 -15.12
CA PHE A 18 -29.78 -1.92 -15.77
C PHE A 18 -30.21 -3.12 -14.90
N ASP A 19 -29.90 -3.10 -13.60
CA ASP A 19 -30.22 -4.18 -12.65
C ASP A 19 -31.72 -4.51 -12.58
N ARG A 20 -32.56 -3.55 -12.98
CA ARG A 20 -34.03 -3.68 -13.02
C ARG A 20 -34.63 -3.77 -14.43
N ALA A 21 -33.81 -3.70 -15.47
CA ALA A 21 -34.29 -3.81 -16.84
C ALA A 21 -34.59 -5.28 -17.19
N SER A 22 -35.61 -5.52 -18.03
CA SER A 22 -35.88 -6.87 -18.50
C SER A 22 -34.77 -7.35 -19.43
N LEU A 23 -34.48 -8.67 -19.43
CA LEU A 23 -33.46 -9.26 -20.31
C LEU A 23 -33.75 -8.95 -21.79
N LEU A 24 -35.01 -8.99 -22.22
CA LEU A 24 -35.43 -8.63 -23.57
C LEU A 24 -35.10 -7.17 -23.93
N ALA A 25 -35.18 -6.25 -22.95
CA ALA A 25 -34.84 -4.86 -23.17
C ALA A 25 -33.34 -4.69 -23.39
N LEU A 26 -32.53 -5.44 -22.65
CA LEU A 26 -31.07 -5.42 -22.76
C LEU A 26 -30.59 -6.10 -24.05
N GLU A 27 -31.21 -7.17 -24.46
CA GLU A 27 -30.94 -7.81 -25.75
C GLU A 27 -31.27 -6.90 -26.94
N ALA A 28 -32.40 -6.21 -26.91
CA ALA A 28 -32.76 -5.25 -27.94
C ALA A 28 -31.80 -4.03 -27.99
N LEU A 29 -31.38 -3.53 -26.83
CA LEU A 29 -30.41 -2.45 -26.76
C LEU A 29 -29.03 -2.89 -27.27
N ALA A 30 -28.59 -4.10 -26.93
CA ALA A 30 -27.31 -4.65 -27.38
C ALA A 30 -27.27 -4.90 -28.89
N ALA A 31 -28.38 -5.35 -29.47
CA ALA A 31 -28.45 -5.68 -30.90
C ALA A 31 -28.40 -4.44 -31.81
N GLU A 32 -28.91 -3.30 -31.36
CA GLU A 32 -28.90 -2.04 -32.13
C GLU A 32 -27.70 -1.12 -31.79
N SER A 33 -26.77 -1.56 -30.93
CA SER A 33 -25.63 -0.76 -30.47
C SER A 33 -24.33 -1.17 -31.16
N ASP A 34 -23.49 -0.18 -31.45
CA ASP A 34 -22.20 -0.40 -32.09
C ASP A 34 -21.12 -0.78 -31.09
N ARG A 35 -20.22 -1.69 -31.46
CA ARG A 35 -19.02 -2.02 -30.70
C ARG A 35 -17.85 -1.22 -31.20
N ARG A 36 -17.16 -0.57 -30.27
CA ARG A 36 -15.93 0.16 -30.59
C ARG A 36 -14.75 -0.43 -29.82
N VAL A 37 -13.71 -0.80 -30.57
CA VAL A 37 -12.43 -1.26 -30.03
C VAL A 37 -11.51 -0.06 -29.92
N LEU A 38 -10.86 0.07 -28.78
CA LEU A 38 -9.87 1.13 -28.51
C LEU A 38 -8.58 0.48 -28.05
N ARG A 39 -7.47 0.92 -28.62
CA ARG A 39 -6.14 0.55 -28.13
C ARG A 39 -5.75 1.41 -26.93
N ARG A 40 -4.82 0.92 -26.13
CA ARG A 40 -4.27 1.66 -24.99
C ARG A 40 -3.81 3.06 -25.42
N GLY A 41 -4.19 4.08 -24.65
CA GLY A 41 -3.90 5.50 -24.92
C GLY A 41 -4.84 6.18 -25.88
N GLU A 42 -5.74 5.44 -26.58
CA GLU A 42 -6.74 6.08 -27.44
C GLU A 42 -7.80 6.82 -26.65
N VAL A 43 -8.18 7.99 -27.15
CA VAL A 43 -9.21 8.84 -26.56
C VAL A 43 -10.59 8.35 -26.99
N LEU A 44 -11.44 8.01 -26.03
CA LEU A 44 -12.84 7.66 -26.27
C LEU A 44 -13.70 8.93 -26.43
N VAL A 45 -13.57 9.88 -25.50
CA VAL A 45 -14.26 11.18 -25.52
C VAL A 45 -13.33 12.27 -24.99
N ARG A 46 -13.50 13.49 -25.46
CA ARG A 46 -12.76 14.68 -25.00
C ARG A 46 -13.66 15.59 -24.16
N GLU A 47 -13.09 16.23 -23.16
CA GLU A 47 -13.77 17.28 -22.39
C GLU A 47 -14.28 18.39 -23.31
N GLY A 48 -15.52 18.82 -23.13
CA GLY A 48 -16.18 19.83 -23.94
C GLY A 48 -16.90 19.32 -25.20
N ASP A 49 -16.67 18.06 -25.63
CA ASP A 49 -17.38 17.46 -26.77
C ASP A 49 -18.89 17.32 -26.51
N ALA A 50 -19.68 17.20 -27.57
CA ALA A 50 -21.11 16.93 -27.47
C ALA A 50 -21.40 15.53 -26.86
N SER A 51 -22.43 15.42 -26.04
CA SER A 51 -22.84 14.19 -25.36
C SER A 51 -24.06 13.54 -26.03
N ASP A 52 -23.91 13.12 -27.29
CA ASP A 52 -24.98 12.48 -28.09
C ASP A 52 -25.05 10.96 -27.91
N ARG A 53 -24.11 10.37 -27.19
CA ARG A 53 -23.97 8.95 -26.90
C ARG A 53 -23.38 8.70 -25.53
N PHE A 54 -23.58 7.51 -24.98
CA PHE A 54 -22.88 7.02 -23.80
C PHE A 54 -22.32 5.62 -24.10
N PHE A 55 -21.42 5.17 -23.25
CA PHE A 55 -20.69 3.92 -23.49
C PHE A 55 -20.78 3.02 -22.27
N ILE A 56 -20.78 1.71 -22.51
CA ILE A 56 -20.66 0.67 -21.49
C ILE A 56 -19.38 -0.10 -21.76
N VAL A 57 -18.53 -0.23 -20.76
CA VAL A 57 -17.27 -0.95 -20.88
C VAL A 57 -17.56 -2.45 -20.91
N LEU A 58 -17.43 -3.07 -22.08
CA LEU A 58 -17.60 -4.52 -22.24
C LEU A 58 -16.37 -5.28 -21.76
N SER A 59 -15.19 -4.74 -22.02
CA SER A 59 -13.92 -5.23 -21.49
C SER A 59 -12.89 -4.12 -21.49
N GLY A 60 -11.86 -4.24 -20.62
CA GLY A 60 -10.81 -3.26 -20.52
C GLY A 60 -11.01 -2.30 -19.37
N ARG A 61 -10.29 -1.16 -19.45
CA ARG A 61 -10.28 -0.12 -18.42
C ARG A 61 -10.02 1.25 -19.05
N PHE A 62 -10.60 2.28 -18.45
CA PHE A 62 -10.43 3.66 -18.89
C PHE A 62 -10.00 4.54 -17.74
N THR A 63 -9.22 5.58 -18.05
CA THR A 63 -8.86 6.66 -17.12
C THR A 63 -9.58 7.95 -17.49
N VAL A 64 -10.05 8.66 -16.48
CA VAL A 64 -10.79 9.92 -16.61
C VAL A 64 -9.85 11.06 -16.21
N HIS A 65 -9.67 12.04 -17.08
CA HIS A 65 -8.83 13.21 -16.85
C HIS A 65 -9.68 14.48 -16.97
N LYS A 66 -9.45 15.44 -16.07
CA LYS A 66 -10.19 16.71 -16.04
C LYS A 66 -9.24 17.90 -16.10
N GLY A 67 -9.42 18.79 -17.08
CA GLY A 67 -8.55 19.95 -17.28
C GLY A 67 -7.08 19.54 -17.52
N ASP A 68 -6.16 20.43 -17.16
CA ASP A 68 -4.71 20.23 -17.30
C ASP A 68 -4.07 19.41 -16.14
N SER A 69 -4.87 18.69 -15.36
CA SER A 69 -4.33 17.87 -14.25
C SER A 69 -3.46 16.73 -14.80
N THR A 70 -2.24 16.59 -14.28
CA THR A 70 -1.29 15.54 -14.68
C THR A 70 -1.68 14.13 -14.22
N GLY A 71 -2.76 13.98 -13.46
CA GLY A 71 -3.23 12.70 -12.93
C GLY A 71 -4.66 12.34 -13.36
N SER A 72 -4.99 11.04 -13.37
CA SER A 72 -6.37 10.59 -13.58
C SER A 72 -7.23 10.93 -12.36
N VAL A 73 -8.43 11.48 -12.62
CA VAL A 73 -9.43 11.82 -11.59
C VAL A 73 -10.22 10.59 -11.16
N ALA A 74 -10.45 9.65 -12.09
CA ALA A 74 -11.17 8.40 -11.85
C ALA A 74 -10.73 7.32 -12.85
N GLU A 75 -11.04 6.08 -12.50
CA GLU A 75 -10.95 4.94 -13.43
C GLU A 75 -12.34 4.36 -13.65
N VAL A 76 -12.56 3.79 -14.84
CA VAL A 76 -13.80 3.14 -15.24
C VAL A 76 -13.46 1.73 -15.70
N ALA A 77 -14.07 0.72 -15.07
CA ALA A 77 -13.82 -0.69 -15.30
C ALA A 77 -14.96 -1.37 -16.09
N GLN A 78 -14.77 -2.64 -16.37
CA GLN A 78 -15.79 -3.48 -17.02
C GLN A 78 -17.15 -3.39 -16.28
N GLY A 79 -18.22 -3.25 -17.05
CA GLY A 79 -19.60 -3.11 -16.54
C GLY A 79 -19.97 -1.68 -16.13
N GLU A 80 -19.05 -0.74 -16.13
CA GLU A 80 -19.32 0.65 -15.80
C GLU A 80 -19.64 1.50 -17.04
N LEU A 81 -20.17 2.69 -16.79
CA LEU A 81 -20.66 3.63 -17.82
C LEU A 81 -19.70 4.79 -18.01
N ILE A 82 -19.63 5.27 -19.25
CA ILE A 82 -18.84 6.45 -19.62
C ILE A 82 -19.73 7.44 -20.35
N GLY A 83 -19.77 8.69 -19.84
CA GLY A 83 -20.44 9.82 -20.46
C GLY A 83 -21.95 9.87 -20.30
N GLU A 84 -22.51 9.06 -19.42
CA GLU A 84 -23.93 8.97 -19.10
C GLU A 84 -24.48 10.27 -18.50
N ILE A 85 -23.71 10.96 -17.66
CA ILE A 85 -24.15 12.19 -17.01
C ILE A 85 -24.41 13.28 -18.07
N GLY A 86 -23.44 13.53 -18.94
CA GLY A 86 -23.60 14.49 -20.03
C GLY A 86 -24.73 14.12 -20.99
N PHE A 87 -24.86 12.82 -21.28
CA PHE A 87 -25.90 12.29 -22.18
C PHE A 87 -27.31 12.54 -21.64
N PHE A 88 -27.60 12.17 -20.38
CA PHE A 88 -28.93 12.33 -19.78
C PHE A 88 -29.22 13.77 -19.33
N ALA A 89 -28.20 14.52 -18.90
CA ALA A 89 -28.35 15.91 -18.49
C ALA A 89 -28.34 16.91 -19.66
N GLY A 90 -28.01 16.50 -20.88
CA GLY A 90 -27.86 17.39 -22.04
C GLY A 90 -26.67 18.34 -21.92
N LEU A 91 -25.63 17.97 -21.15
CA LEU A 91 -24.43 18.76 -20.93
C LEU A 91 -23.28 18.27 -21.83
N PRO A 92 -22.30 19.12 -22.15
CA PRO A 92 -21.06 18.69 -22.78
C PRO A 92 -20.30 17.66 -21.94
N ARG A 93 -19.34 16.93 -22.53
CA ARG A 93 -18.45 16.03 -21.80
C ARG A 93 -17.70 16.77 -20.71
N MET A 94 -17.76 16.26 -19.49
CA MET A 94 -17.17 16.91 -18.30
C MET A 94 -15.70 16.53 -18.08
N ALA A 95 -15.17 15.58 -18.85
CA ALA A 95 -13.80 15.09 -18.74
C ALA A 95 -13.38 14.37 -20.03
N THR A 96 -12.06 14.25 -20.22
CA THR A 96 -11.45 13.42 -21.28
C THR A 96 -11.28 12.00 -20.74
N VAL A 97 -11.65 10.99 -21.53
CA VAL A 97 -11.56 9.57 -21.16
C VAL A 97 -10.67 8.85 -22.16
N LEU A 98 -9.63 8.18 -21.64
CA LEU A 98 -8.65 7.42 -22.42
C LEU A 98 -8.70 5.94 -22.05
N ALA A 99 -8.44 5.09 -23.04
CA ALA A 99 -8.27 3.66 -22.79
C ALA A 99 -6.98 3.39 -22.00
N ALA A 100 -7.08 2.90 -20.79
CA ALA A 100 -5.91 2.54 -19.96
C ALA A 100 -5.24 1.25 -20.45
N ARG A 101 -5.95 0.43 -21.21
CA ARG A 101 -5.49 -0.75 -21.95
C ARG A 101 -6.37 -0.98 -23.17
N ASP A 102 -6.04 -1.98 -24.00
CA ASP A 102 -6.89 -2.34 -25.13
C ASP A 102 -8.28 -2.70 -24.57
N SER A 103 -9.30 -2.01 -25.05
CA SER A 103 -10.64 -2.01 -24.44
C SER A 103 -11.73 -2.09 -25.50
N ILE A 104 -12.88 -2.64 -25.12
CA ILE A 104 -14.08 -2.70 -25.95
C ILE A 104 -15.21 -2.02 -25.21
N VAL A 105 -15.89 -1.11 -25.89
CA VAL A 105 -17.10 -0.47 -25.38
C VAL A 105 -18.29 -0.74 -26.29
N LEU A 106 -19.46 -0.79 -25.69
CA LEU A 106 -20.74 -0.74 -26.39
C LEU A 106 -21.15 0.73 -26.47
N GLU A 107 -21.32 1.25 -27.69
CA GLU A 107 -21.68 2.63 -27.96
C GLU A 107 -23.19 2.75 -28.16
N ILE A 108 -23.87 3.52 -27.32
CA ILE A 108 -25.32 3.70 -27.34
C ILE A 108 -25.63 5.15 -27.69
N GLY A 109 -26.15 5.35 -28.89
CA GLY A 109 -26.57 6.68 -29.36
C GLY A 109 -27.94 7.08 -28.82
N ARG A 110 -28.23 8.39 -28.81
CA ARG A 110 -29.49 8.95 -28.28
C ARG A 110 -30.72 8.37 -28.98
N ASN A 111 -30.73 8.33 -30.32
CA ASN A 111 -31.86 7.80 -31.07
C ASN A 111 -32.14 6.31 -30.79
N HIS A 112 -31.07 5.51 -30.61
CA HIS A 112 -31.20 4.09 -30.29
C HIS A 112 -31.76 3.89 -28.89
N PHE A 113 -31.27 4.64 -27.92
CA PHE A 113 -31.76 4.59 -26.55
C PHE A 113 -33.23 5.03 -26.44
N GLU A 114 -33.61 6.15 -27.10
CA GLU A 114 -34.99 6.66 -27.08
C GLU A 114 -35.97 5.67 -27.68
N LYS A 115 -35.64 5.10 -28.85
CA LYS A 115 -36.47 4.08 -29.51
C LYS A 115 -36.64 2.81 -28.65
N ALA A 116 -35.56 2.34 -28.00
CA ALA A 116 -35.62 1.22 -27.07
C ALA A 116 -36.48 1.56 -25.83
N ALA A 117 -36.34 2.77 -25.29
CA ALA A 117 -37.06 3.24 -24.11
C ALA A 117 -38.56 3.55 -24.38
N GLU A 118 -38.94 3.82 -25.62
CA GLU A 118 -40.35 3.92 -26.04
C GLU A 118 -41.04 2.54 -26.03
N THR A 119 -40.31 1.50 -26.49
CA THR A 119 -40.81 0.14 -26.54
C THR A 119 -40.79 -0.52 -25.16
N LEU A 120 -39.83 -0.15 -24.32
CA LEU A 120 -39.52 -0.81 -23.03
C LEU A 120 -39.35 0.26 -21.91
N PRO A 121 -40.46 0.72 -21.28
CA PRO A 121 -40.43 1.77 -20.25
C PRO A 121 -39.51 1.47 -19.04
N SER A 122 -39.24 0.19 -18.74
CA SER A 122 -38.31 -0.23 -17.68
C SER A 122 -36.89 0.31 -17.83
N LEU A 123 -36.45 0.66 -19.05
CA LEU A 123 -35.16 1.30 -19.29
C LEU A 123 -35.08 2.71 -18.69
N ARG A 124 -36.15 3.51 -18.81
CA ARG A 124 -36.21 4.86 -18.23
C ARG A 124 -36.23 4.83 -16.70
N GLU A 125 -36.97 3.85 -16.14
CA GLU A 125 -37.02 3.66 -14.69
C GLU A 125 -35.64 3.27 -14.14
N ALA A 126 -34.96 2.34 -14.80
CA ALA A 126 -33.61 1.90 -14.44
C ALA A 126 -32.61 3.06 -14.43
N VAL A 127 -32.62 3.90 -15.48
CA VAL A 127 -31.80 5.12 -15.56
C VAL A 127 -32.08 6.10 -14.42
N THR A 128 -33.37 6.33 -14.12
CA THR A 128 -33.76 7.26 -13.06
C THR A 128 -33.26 6.80 -11.69
N VAL A 129 -33.42 5.52 -11.38
CA VAL A 129 -32.93 4.94 -10.12
C VAL A 129 -31.40 4.99 -10.04
N PHE A 130 -30.70 4.70 -11.13
CA PHE A 130 -29.24 4.78 -11.20
C PHE A 130 -28.73 6.21 -10.92
N LEU A 131 -29.28 7.21 -11.62
CA LEU A 131 -28.87 8.60 -11.42
C LEU A 131 -29.17 9.09 -10.00
N ALA A 132 -30.32 8.72 -9.43
CA ALA A 132 -30.67 9.06 -8.04
C ALA A 132 -29.68 8.44 -7.04
N ARG A 133 -29.31 7.16 -7.21
CA ARG A 133 -28.29 6.50 -6.38
C ARG A 133 -26.93 7.18 -6.50
N ARG A 134 -26.50 7.51 -7.71
CA ARG A 134 -25.21 8.17 -7.95
C ARG A 134 -25.14 9.56 -7.32
N PHE A 135 -26.23 10.33 -7.36
CA PHE A 135 -26.36 11.61 -6.66
C PHE A 135 -26.28 11.48 -5.14
N ALA A 136 -26.92 10.46 -4.58
CA ALA A 136 -26.91 10.21 -3.14
C ALA A 136 -25.50 9.85 -2.62
N ILE A 137 -24.68 9.18 -3.44
CA ILE A 137 -23.30 8.78 -3.11
C ILE A 137 -22.30 9.94 -3.26
N GLN A 138 -22.59 10.94 -4.12
CA GLN A 138 -21.73 12.10 -4.36
C GLN A 138 -21.91 13.26 -3.37
N SER A 139 -22.68 13.09 -2.29
CA SER A 139 -22.78 14.10 -1.22
C SER A 139 -21.41 14.35 -0.57
N PRO A 140 -21.03 15.64 -0.30
CA PRO A 140 -19.65 16.02 0.04
C PRO A 140 -19.12 15.58 1.41
N SER A 141 -19.83 14.72 2.13
CA SER A 141 -19.45 14.23 3.47
C SER A 141 -18.67 12.93 3.48
N SER A 142 -18.30 12.37 2.35
CA SER A 142 -17.39 11.20 2.29
C SER A 142 -16.22 11.49 1.36
N SER A 143 -15.13 11.99 1.91
CA SER A 143 -13.80 11.79 1.33
C SER A 143 -13.47 10.29 1.46
N ARG A 144 -14.15 9.45 0.67
CA ARG A 144 -13.68 8.08 0.46
C ARG A 144 -12.34 8.20 -0.24
N LEU A 145 -11.28 7.84 0.46
CA LEU A 145 -10.01 7.47 -0.15
C LEU A 145 -10.36 6.59 -1.35
N LYS A 146 -9.93 6.98 -2.56
CA LYS A 146 -10.13 6.19 -3.77
C LYS A 146 -9.68 4.76 -3.47
N GLU A 147 -10.59 3.79 -3.54
CA GLU A 147 -10.16 2.40 -3.57
C GLU A 147 -9.25 2.23 -4.78
N PRO A 148 -7.99 1.81 -4.60
CA PRO A 148 -7.10 1.58 -5.72
C PRO A 148 -7.73 0.52 -6.64
N ALA A 149 -7.61 0.75 -7.94
CA ALA A 149 -8.20 -0.13 -8.93
C ALA A 149 -7.73 -1.58 -8.74
N LYS A 150 -8.66 -2.51 -8.69
CA LYS A 150 -8.38 -3.94 -8.54
C LYS A 150 -7.58 -4.44 -9.73
N ILE A 151 -6.36 -4.94 -9.50
CA ILE A 151 -5.54 -5.59 -10.53
C ILE A 151 -6.25 -6.87 -10.95
N ARG A 152 -6.50 -7.05 -12.23
CA ARG A 152 -7.08 -8.27 -12.81
C ARG A 152 -6.18 -8.91 -13.85
N THR A 153 -5.36 -8.11 -14.51
CA THR A 153 -4.46 -8.57 -15.57
C THR A 153 -3.01 -8.18 -15.28
N LEU A 154 -2.11 -9.13 -15.43
CA LEU A 154 -0.68 -9.00 -15.16
C LEU A 154 0.11 -9.39 -16.41
N ALA A 155 1.15 -8.65 -16.75
CA ALA A 155 2.17 -9.11 -17.68
C ALA A 155 3.45 -9.43 -16.92
N ILE A 156 4.04 -10.58 -17.18
CA ILE A 156 5.38 -10.95 -16.70
C ILE A 156 6.36 -10.75 -17.85
N ILE A 157 7.35 -9.90 -17.62
CA ILE A 157 8.35 -9.50 -18.61
C ILE A 157 9.73 -9.71 -18.00
N ALA A 158 10.66 -10.25 -18.77
CA ALA A 158 12.04 -10.36 -18.34
C ALA A 158 12.65 -8.96 -18.15
N ALA A 159 13.40 -8.75 -17.07
CA ALA A 159 14.09 -7.51 -16.77
C ALA A 159 15.60 -7.68 -16.72
N GLY A 160 16.33 -6.64 -17.10
CA GLY A 160 17.79 -6.66 -17.15
C GLY A 160 18.35 -7.73 -18.07
N GLY A 161 19.43 -8.36 -17.66
CA GLY A 161 20.02 -9.50 -18.38
C GLY A 161 19.35 -10.85 -18.10
N SER A 162 18.14 -10.88 -17.54
CA SER A 162 17.47 -12.09 -17.06
C SER A 162 16.58 -12.72 -18.13
N ARG A 163 16.19 -13.98 -17.87
CA ARG A 163 15.17 -14.72 -18.60
C ARG A 163 14.00 -15.02 -17.68
N ILE A 164 12.80 -15.25 -18.26
CA ILE A 164 11.64 -15.67 -17.48
C ILE A 164 11.86 -17.12 -17.04
N SER A 165 11.97 -17.33 -15.73
CA SER A 165 12.17 -18.64 -15.12
C SER A 165 10.90 -19.49 -15.20
N PRO A 166 10.89 -20.65 -15.87
CA PRO A 166 9.74 -21.58 -15.85
C PRO A 166 9.41 -22.05 -14.41
N VAL A 167 10.41 -22.20 -13.55
CA VAL A 167 10.24 -22.59 -12.15
C VAL A 167 9.47 -21.51 -11.40
N PHE A 168 9.84 -20.24 -11.60
CA PHE A 168 9.10 -19.11 -11.02
C PHE A 168 7.63 -19.12 -11.46
N ILE A 169 7.36 -19.29 -12.75
CA ILE A 169 6.00 -19.34 -13.27
C ILE A 169 5.19 -20.49 -12.65
N GLN A 170 5.82 -21.66 -12.48
CA GLN A 170 5.19 -22.82 -11.85
C GLN A 170 4.84 -22.54 -10.38
N HIS A 171 5.76 -21.98 -9.60
CA HIS A 171 5.53 -21.65 -8.19
C HIS A 171 4.50 -20.52 -8.04
N LEU A 172 4.55 -19.50 -8.90
CA LEU A 172 3.55 -18.44 -8.91
C LEU A 172 2.14 -18.99 -9.20
N ARG A 173 2.03 -19.93 -10.15
CA ARG A 173 0.77 -20.61 -10.46
C ARG A 173 0.25 -21.42 -9.26
N GLN A 174 1.13 -22.10 -8.54
CA GLN A 174 0.78 -22.83 -7.32
C GLN A 174 0.33 -21.86 -6.19
N ALA A 175 0.99 -20.72 -6.04
CA ALA A 175 0.65 -19.72 -5.03
C ALA A 175 -0.70 -19.05 -5.25
N PHE A 176 -1.12 -18.85 -6.51
CA PHE A 176 -2.50 -18.43 -6.81
C PHE A 176 -3.54 -19.47 -6.37
N GLY A 177 -3.18 -20.78 -6.40
CA GLY A 177 -4.05 -21.87 -5.98
C GLY A 177 -5.30 -22.07 -6.86
N ALA A 178 -6.04 -23.14 -6.59
CA ALA A 178 -7.25 -23.49 -7.36
C ALA A 178 -8.41 -22.51 -7.10
N ALA A 179 -8.47 -21.92 -5.90
CA ALA A 179 -9.56 -21.02 -5.49
C ALA A 179 -9.57 -19.67 -6.21
N THR A 180 -8.41 -19.18 -6.66
CA THR A 180 -8.28 -17.88 -7.34
C THR A 180 -8.45 -17.97 -8.83
N ARG A 181 -9.08 -18.79 -9.47
CA ARG A 181 -9.37 -18.85 -10.94
C ARG A 181 -8.36 -18.02 -11.79
N ALA A 182 -7.04 -18.15 -11.49
CA ALA A 182 -6.00 -17.48 -12.25
C ALA A 182 -5.71 -18.25 -13.56
N ARG A 183 -5.67 -17.53 -14.68
CA ARG A 183 -5.32 -18.07 -15.99
C ARG A 183 -3.99 -17.54 -16.45
N PHE A 184 -3.06 -18.42 -16.76
CA PHE A 184 -1.75 -18.08 -17.34
C PHE A 184 -1.81 -18.30 -18.83
N VAL A 185 -1.47 -17.27 -19.59
CA VAL A 185 -1.54 -17.27 -21.06
C VAL A 185 -0.15 -16.94 -21.61
N SER A 186 0.37 -17.81 -22.45
CA SER A 186 1.62 -17.69 -23.18
C SER A 186 1.37 -17.64 -24.69
N ARG A 187 2.40 -17.31 -25.45
CA ARG A 187 2.35 -17.38 -26.91
C ARG A 187 1.98 -18.78 -27.44
N LEU A 188 2.45 -19.83 -26.74
CA LEU A 188 2.13 -21.22 -27.14
C LEU A 188 0.64 -21.52 -27.01
N ASP A 189 -0.03 -20.98 -26.00
CA ASP A 189 -1.49 -21.16 -25.82
C ASP A 189 -2.26 -20.48 -26.96
N ILE A 190 -1.80 -19.30 -27.41
CA ILE A 190 -2.37 -18.60 -28.56
C ILE A 190 -2.18 -19.42 -29.84
N GLN A 191 -0.96 -19.88 -30.10
CA GLN A 191 -0.66 -20.66 -31.30
C GLN A 191 -1.43 -22.00 -31.36
N ALA A 192 -1.61 -22.63 -30.21
CA ALA A 192 -2.38 -23.87 -30.12
C ALA A 192 -3.87 -23.66 -30.41
N LYS A 193 -4.45 -22.53 -29.99
CA LYS A 193 -5.87 -22.24 -30.16
C LYS A 193 -6.18 -21.58 -31.52
N PHE A 194 -5.28 -20.77 -32.04
CA PHE A 194 -5.42 -19.98 -33.26
C PHE A 194 -4.23 -20.20 -34.21
N PRO A 195 -4.07 -21.41 -34.77
CA PRO A 195 -2.92 -21.73 -35.60
C PRO A 195 -2.93 -20.87 -36.88
N GLY A 196 -1.81 -20.14 -37.10
CA GLY A 196 -1.60 -19.37 -38.32
C GLY A 196 -2.22 -17.96 -38.33
N LEU A 197 -2.94 -17.54 -37.29
CA LEU A 197 -3.42 -16.16 -37.18
C LEU A 197 -2.32 -15.23 -36.63
N PRO A 198 -2.25 -13.97 -37.11
CA PRO A 198 -1.43 -12.92 -36.47
C PRO A 198 -1.89 -12.70 -35.01
N ILE A 199 -0.93 -12.39 -34.14
CA ILE A 199 -1.20 -12.29 -32.69
C ILE A 199 -2.10 -11.10 -32.33
N ASP A 200 -2.11 -10.05 -33.12
CA ASP A 200 -2.95 -8.86 -32.93
C ASP A 200 -4.32 -8.95 -33.65
N ASP A 201 -4.67 -10.13 -34.18
CA ASP A 201 -5.93 -10.35 -34.90
C ASP A 201 -7.14 -10.32 -33.94
N GLN A 202 -8.26 -9.79 -34.41
CA GLN A 202 -9.47 -9.56 -33.64
C GLN A 202 -10.00 -10.82 -32.91
N PRO A 203 -10.01 -12.02 -33.51
CA PRO A 203 -10.42 -13.25 -32.83
C PRO A 203 -9.60 -13.55 -31.57
N ILE A 204 -8.29 -13.26 -31.59
CA ILE A 204 -7.42 -13.48 -30.43
C ILE A 204 -7.73 -12.46 -29.34
N LEU A 205 -7.87 -11.18 -29.69
CA LEU A 205 -8.23 -10.12 -28.73
C LEU A 205 -9.60 -10.37 -28.10
N ASN A 206 -10.57 -10.83 -28.87
CA ASN A 206 -11.88 -11.20 -28.36
C ASN A 206 -11.79 -12.37 -27.35
N TRP A 207 -11.01 -13.40 -27.66
CA TRP A 207 -10.81 -14.52 -26.75
C TRP A 207 -10.08 -14.10 -25.45
N LEU A 208 -9.09 -13.22 -25.52
CA LEU A 208 -8.43 -12.68 -24.31
C LEU A 208 -9.43 -11.92 -23.43
N ASN A 209 -10.34 -11.16 -24.04
CA ASN A 209 -11.40 -10.46 -23.34
C ASN A 209 -12.45 -11.41 -22.72
N GLU A 210 -12.79 -12.51 -23.41
CA GLU A 210 -13.66 -13.56 -22.86
C GLU A 210 -13.01 -14.24 -21.64
N LEU A 211 -11.72 -14.56 -21.73
CA LEU A 211 -10.97 -15.11 -20.58
C LEU A 211 -11.00 -14.17 -19.38
N GLU A 212 -10.92 -12.86 -19.60
CA GLU A 212 -11.00 -11.88 -18.51
C GLU A 212 -12.37 -11.86 -17.83
N ALA A 213 -13.43 -12.08 -18.59
CA ALA A 213 -14.77 -12.16 -18.01
C ALA A 213 -14.95 -13.41 -17.13
N GLU A 214 -14.27 -14.51 -17.47
CA GLU A 214 -14.37 -15.79 -16.76
C GLU A 214 -13.38 -15.94 -15.59
N ALA A 215 -12.19 -15.34 -15.71
CA ALA A 215 -11.11 -15.48 -14.75
C ALA A 215 -11.13 -14.34 -13.72
N GLN A 216 -10.65 -14.62 -12.52
CA GLN A 216 -10.40 -13.59 -11.51
C GLN A 216 -9.10 -12.84 -11.80
N PHE A 217 -8.08 -13.57 -12.28
CA PHE A 217 -6.78 -13.02 -12.70
C PHE A 217 -6.36 -13.63 -14.03
N ILE A 218 -5.75 -12.80 -14.90
CA ILE A 218 -5.03 -13.26 -16.07
C ILE A 218 -3.58 -12.87 -15.94
N VAL A 219 -2.68 -13.82 -16.14
CA VAL A 219 -1.24 -13.63 -16.13
C VAL A 219 -0.71 -13.90 -17.53
N TYR A 220 -0.37 -12.85 -18.24
CA TYR A 220 0.29 -12.92 -19.54
C TYR A 220 1.77 -13.15 -19.35
N VAL A 221 2.31 -14.23 -19.88
CA VAL A 221 3.74 -14.53 -19.85
C VAL A 221 4.33 -14.12 -21.20
N ALA A 222 5.08 -13.04 -21.22
CA ALA A 222 5.72 -12.53 -22.43
C ALA A 222 6.85 -13.45 -22.90
N ASP A 223 7.28 -13.28 -24.15
CA ASP A 223 8.48 -13.91 -24.65
C ASP A 223 9.74 -13.18 -24.12
N GLU A 224 10.91 -13.82 -24.20
CA GLU A 224 12.17 -13.24 -23.70
C GLU A 224 12.56 -11.97 -24.46
N GLU A 225 12.30 -11.94 -25.78
CA GLU A 225 12.57 -10.81 -26.65
C GLU A 225 11.29 -10.05 -26.98
N PRO A 226 11.37 -8.73 -27.20
CA PRO A 226 10.23 -7.93 -27.60
C PRO A 226 9.72 -8.34 -28.99
N ASN A 227 8.49 -8.81 -29.03
CA ASN A 227 7.78 -9.18 -30.25
C ASN A 227 6.31 -8.78 -30.15
N GLU A 228 5.50 -9.17 -31.14
CA GLU A 228 4.07 -8.86 -31.18
C GLU A 228 3.32 -9.37 -29.93
N TRP A 229 3.65 -10.60 -29.45
CA TRP A 229 3.05 -11.14 -28.24
C TRP A 229 3.43 -10.33 -26.99
N THR A 230 4.71 -9.95 -26.84
CA THR A 230 5.18 -9.10 -25.75
C THR A 230 4.43 -7.75 -25.76
N GLN A 231 4.18 -7.16 -26.93
CA GLN A 231 3.39 -5.93 -27.05
C GLN A 231 1.94 -6.12 -26.60
N VAL A 232 1.30 -7.24 -26.98
CA VAL A 232 -0.07 -7.57 -26.52
C VAL A 232 -0.10 -7.74 -25.00
N CYS A 233 0.85 -8.48 -24.42
CA CYS A 233 0.95 -8.66 -22.97
C CYS A 233 0.99 -7.30 -22.25
N ILE A 234 1.85 -6.38 -22.70
CA ILE A 234 2.01 -5.05 -22.09
C ILE A 234 0.72 -4.23 -22.22
N ARG A 235 0.07 -4.23 -23.40
CA ARG A 235 -1.14 -3.41 -23.64
C ARG A 235 -2.34 -3.93 -22.84
N GLN A 236 -2.44 -5.23 -22.65
CA GLN A 236 -3.57 -5.87 -21.94
C GLN A 236 -3.41 -5.87 -20.42
N ALA A 237 -2.23 -5.62 -19.89
CA ALA A 237 -1.99 -5.70 -18.46
C ALA A 237 -2.40 -4.43 -17.68
N ASP A 238 -2.98 -4.60 -16.50
CA ASP A 238 -3.14 -3.53 -15.50
C ASP A 238 -1.80 -3.21 -14.83
N THR A 239 -0.99 -4.25 -14.59
CA THR A 239 0.31 -4.16 -13.91
C THR A 239 1.33 -5.02 -14.64
N VAL A 240 2.56 -4.52 -14.74
CA VAL A 240 3.69 -5.26 -15.31
C VAL A 240 4.61 -5.70 -14.18
N LEU A 241 4.90 -7.00 -14.11
CA LEU A 241 5.92 -7.57 -13.26
C LEU A 241 7.23 -7.69 -14.06
N LEU A 242 8.20 -6.87 -13.72
CA LEU A 242 9.56 -6.89 -14.25
C LEU A 242 10.34 -7.97 -13.48
N LEU A 243 10.51 -9.13 -14.09
CA LEU A 243 11.07 -10.31 -13.46
C LEU A 243 12.57 -10.42 -13.75
N ALA A 244 13.38 -10.41 -12.71
CA ALA A 244 14.83 -10.52 -12.84
C ALA A 244 15.43 -11.51 -11.85
N ASN A 245 16.48 -12.22 -12.27
CA ASN A 245 17.37 -12.89 -11.33
C ASN A 245 18.33 -11.84 -10.74
N ALA A 246 18.39 -11.75 -9.42
CA ALA A 246 19.14 -10.72 -8.70
C ALA A 246 20.65 -10.71 -9.05
N SER A 247 21.19 -11.84 -9.52
CA SER A 247 22.61 -11.98 -9.92
C SER A 247 22.91 -11.50 -11.34
N CYS A 248 21.88 -11.18 -12.15
CA CYS A 248 22.05 -10.72 -13.52
C CYS A 248 22.38 -9.22 -13.60
N SER A 249 22.69 -8.75 -14.82
CA SER A 249 22.93 -7.32 -15.08
C SER A 249 21.67 -6.49 -14.87
N PRO A 250 21.70 -5.38 -14.11
CA PRO A 250 20.54 -4.52 -13.89
C PRO A 250 20.21 -3.59 -15.06
N ARG A 251 21.02 -3.51 -16.12
CA ARG A 251 20.77 -2.62 -17.26
C ARG A 251 19.45 -2.92 -17.92
N LEU A 252 18.71 -1.88 -18.29
CA LEU A 252 17.43 -2.02 -18.99
C LEU A 252 17.60 -2.84 -20.28
N ASN A 253 16.61 -3.69 -20.54
CA ASN A 253 16.52 -4.46 -21.79
C ASN A 253 15.45 -3.89 -22.75
N PRO A 254 15.43 -4.29 -24.03
CA PRO A 254 14.47 -3.76 -25.00
C PRO A 254 12.99 -4.01 -24.66
N SER A 255 12.66 -5.10 -23.91
CA SER A 255 11.28 -5.35 -23.47
C SER A 255 10.82 -4.36 -22.38
N GLU A 256 11.75 -3.92 -21.53
CA GLU A 256 11.49 -2.89 -20.53
C GLU A 256 11.34 -1.50 -21.20
N GLU A 257 12.18 -1.17 -22.19
CA GLU A 257 12.05 0.07 -22.96
C GLU A 257 10.69 0.13 -23.68
N LEU A 258 10.26 -0.98 -24.27
CA LEU A 258 8.93 -1.11 -24.85
C LEU A 258 7.83 -0.90 -23.78
N THR A 259 8.00 -1.47 -22.59
CA THR A 259 7.05 -1.29 -21.49
C THR A 259 6.92 0.19 -21.12
N LEU A 260 8.03 0.90 -20.97
CA LEU A 260 8.04 2.33 -20.65
C LEU A 260 7.37 3.20 -21.73
N SER A 261 7.41 2.77 -22.98
CA SER A 261 6.77 3.50 -24.09
C SER A 261 5.25 3.33 -24.13
N VAL A 262 4.72 2.25 -23.55
CA VAL A 262 3.32 1.85 -23.68
C VAL A 262 2.56 1.90 -22.35
N HIS A 263 3.24 1.63 -21.23
CA HIS A 263 2.62 1.46 -19.93
C HIS A 263 2.99 2.60 -18.98
N PRO A 264 2.06 3.13 -18.14
CA PRO A 264 2.41 4.10 -17.11
C PRO A 264 3.48 3.53 -16.18
N PRO A 265 4.59 4.24 -15.95
CA PRO A 265 5.71 3.75 -15.15
C PRO A 265 5.29 3.29 -13.73
N SER A 266 4.36 4.02 -13.11
CA SER A 266 3.86 3.75 -11.74
C SER A 266 3.13 2.41 -11.56
N THR A 267 2.80 1.71 -12.65
CA THR A 267 2.13 0.40 -12.61
C THR A 267 3.10 -0.76 -12.78
N SER A 268 4.40 -0.50 -12.88
CA SER A 268 5.45 -1.52 -12.97
C SER A 268 5.98 -1.88 -11.58
N ARG A 269 6.20 -3.16 -11.32
CA ARG A 269 6.78 -3.70 -10.08
C ARG A 269 7.98 -4.57 -10.42
N LEU A 270 9.07 -4.41 -9.69
CA LEU A 270 10.27 -5.24 -9.87
C LEU A 270 10.20 -6.47 -8.95
N VAL A 271 10.46 -7.64 -9.51
CA VAL A 271 10.56 -8.90 -8.75
C VAL A 271 11.97 -9.46 -8.95
N LEU A 272 12.76 -9.43 -7.89
CA LEU A 272 14.12 -9.97 -7.86
C LEU A 272 14.10 -11.40 -7.33
N ILE A 273 14.48 -12.34 -8.17
CA ILE A 273 14.51 -13.77 -7.88
C ILE A 273 15.88 -14.14 -7.28
N HIS A 274 15.84 -14.92 -6.20
CA HIS A 274 16.96 -15.54 -5.56
C HIS A 274 16.79 -17.07 -5.57
N ASP A 275 17.87 -17.82 -5.67
CA ASP A 275 17.79 -19.29 -5.68
C ASP A 275 17.35 -19.83 -4.32
N THR A 276 17.81 -19.21 -3.23
CA THR A 276 17.48 -19.64 -1.86
C THR A 276 17.18 -18.47 -0.94
N ARG A 277 16.31 -18.70 0.04
CA ARG A 277 15.95 -17.73 1.10
C ARG A 277 17.11 -17.42 2.05
N SER A 278 18.06 -18.35 2.18
CA SER A 278 19.25 -18.16 3.01
C SER A 278 20.30 -17.24 2.38
N ALA A 279 20.15 -16.86 1.10
CA ALA A 279 21.05 -15.94 0.44
C ALA A 279 21.01 -14.56 1.09
N GLU A 280 22.18 -13.95 1.26
CA GLU A 280 22.25 -12.54 1.63
C GLU A 280 21.82 -11.67 0.44
N VAL A 281 20.80 -10.86 0.63
CA VAL A 281 20.33 -9.94 -0.40
C VAL A 281 21.25 -8.73 -0.45
N SER A 282 21.73 -8.38 -1.64
CA SER A 282 22.57 -7.21 -1.87
C SER A 282 22.48 -6.73 -3.31
N GLY A 283 22.82 -5.46 -3.54
CA GLY A 283 22.88 -4.88 -4.88
C GLY A 283 21.52 -4.43 -5.46
N THR A 284 20.46 -4.44 -4.67
CA THR A 284 19.14 -3.97 -5.09
C THR A 284 19.15 -2.51 -5.53
N SER A 285 19.99 -1.68 -4.90
CA SER A 285 20.15 -0.26 -5.29
C SER A 285 20.44 -0.11 -6.79
N ALA A 286 21.35 -0.93 -7.35
CA ALA A 286 21.70 -0.86 -8.76
C ALA A 286 20.51 -1.17 -9.68
N TRP A 287 19.61 -2.07 -9.27
CA TRP A 287 18.39 -2.37 -9.99
C TRP A 287 17.39 -1.21 -9.95
N LEU A 288 17.25 -0.59 -8.79
CA LEU A 288 16.31 0.53 -8.59
C LEU A 288 16.83 1.84 -9.18
N ASP A 289 18.14 2.05 -9.24
CA ASP A 289 18.76 3.24 -9.85
C ASP A 289 18.54 3.29 -11.37
N GLU A 290 18.56 2.13 -12.03
CA GLU A 290 18.18 2.00 -13.44
C GLU A 290 16.65 2.16 -13.66
N ARG A 291 15.83 2.01 -12.60
CA ARG A 291 14.35 2.02 -12.64
C ARG A 291 13.75 2.97 -11.59
N PRO A 292 14.06 4.28 -11.66
CA PRO A 292 13.57 5.26 -10.67
C PRO A 292 12.04 5.40 -10.64
N TYR A 293 11.36 4.87 -11.64
CA TYR A 293 9.91 4.85 -11.78
C TYR A 293 9.23 3.68 -11.05
N VAL A 294 9.99 2.71 -10.58
CA VAL A 294 9.44 1.54 -9.85
C VAL A 294 9.25 1.90 -8.38
N ASP A 295 7.99 1.98 -7.97
CA ASP A 295 7.64 2.29 -6.58
C ASP A 295 7.72 1.08 -5.65
N GLN A 296 7.57 -0.13 -6.18
CA GLN A 296 7.59 -1.37 -5.40
C GLN A 296 8.51 -2.41 -6.01
N HIS A 297 9.31 -3.05 -5.16
CA HIS A 297 10.08 -4.22 -5.51
C HIS A 297 9.84 -5.35 -4.50
N HIS A 298 10.08 -6.57 -4.93
CA HIS A 298 9.90 -7.77 -4.13
C HIS A 298 11.09 -8.69 -4.31
N HIS A 299 11.62 -9.24 -3.21
CA HIS A 299 12.56 -10.36 -3.23
C HIS A 299 11.76 -11.65 -3.10
N VAL A 300 12.03 -12.61 -3.97
CA VAL A 300 11.36 -13.91 -4.00
C VAL A 300 12.42 -15.00 -4.10
N ALA A 301 12.47 -15.89 -3.11
CA ALA A 301 13.32 -17.06 -3.14
C ALA A 301 12.59 -18.25 -3.80
N LEU A 302 13.26 -18.96 -4.71
CA LEU A 302 12.65 -20.09 -5.41
C LEU A 302 12.37 -21.29 -4.48
N ASP A 303 13.08 -21.39 -3.36
CA ASP A 303 12.90 -22.44 -2.36
C ASP A 303 11.89 -22.10 -1.25
N ASP A 304 11.29 -20.90 -1.26
CA ASP A 304 10.34 -20.46 -0.24
C ASP A 304 8.96 -20.12 -0.82
N ALA A 305 7.99 -20.99 -0.58
CA ALA A 305 6.61 -20.81 -1.05
C ALA A 305 5.93 -19.57 -0.41
N SER A 306 6.35 -19.13 0.77
CA SER A 306 5.77 -17.98 1.46
C SER A 306 6.03 -16.67 0.73
N ASP A 307 7.17 -16.53 0.03
CA ASP A 307 7.49 -15.37 -0.78
C ASP A 307 6.55 -15.24 -1.98
N PHE A 308 6.20 -16.37 -2.62
CA PHE A 308 5.21 -16.38 -3.70
C PHE A 308 3.81 -16.05 -3.20
N GLN A 309 3.42 -16.57 -2.04
CA GLN A 309 2.15 -16.25 -1.41
C GLN A 309 2.07 -14.76 -1.05
N ARG A 310 3.17 -14.18 -0.51
CA ARG A 310 3.29 -12.74 -0.26
C ARG A 310 3.08 -11.94 -1.56
N LEU A 311 3.78 -12.30 -2.64
CA LEU A 311 3.64 -11.65 -3.94
C LEU A 311 2.18 -11.70 -4.44
N VAL A 312 1.51 -12.84 -4.32
CA VAL A 312 0.10 -12.98 -4.70
C VAL A 312 -0.80 -12.13 -3.82
N ARG A 313 -0.56 -12.02 -2.51
CA ARG A 313 -1.33 -11.11 -1.64
C ARG A 313 -1.17 -9.64 -2.04
N PHE A 314 0.04 -9.21 -2.43
CA PHE A 314 0.25 -7.86 -2.99
C PHE A 314 -0.52 -7.64 -4.28
N ILE A 315 -0.46 -8.60 -5.21
CA ILE A 315 -1.16 -8.54 -6.50
C ILE A 315 -2.69 -8.50 -6.30
N SER A 316 -3.19 -9.31 -5.38
CA SER A 316 -4.64 -9.44 -5.13
C SER A 316 -5.21 -8.35 -4.21
N GLY A 317 -4.38 -7.42 -3.73
CA GLY A 317 -4.80 -6.36 -2.82
C GLY A 317 -5.14 -6.85 -1.41
N LYS A 318 -4.55 -7.96 -0.99
CA LYS A 318 -4.77 -8.61 0.33
C LYS A 318 -3.52 -8.60 1.22
N ALA A 319 -2.50 -7.84 0.85
CA ALA A 319 -1.27 -7.77 1.63
C ALA A 319 -1.54 -7.24 3.05
N LEU A 320 -1.10 -7.99 4.07
CA LEU A 320 -1.27 -7.62 5.47
C LEU A 320 -0.13 -6.70 5.92
N GLY A 321 -0.47 -5.49 6.39
CA GLY A 321 0.49 -4.54 6.93
C GLY A 321 0.55 -4.57 8.45
N PHE A 322 1.72 -4.23 9.02
CA PHE A 322 1.83 -3.87 10.43
C PHE A 322 2.31 -2.43 10.56
N VAL A 323 1.51 -1.59 11.23
CA VAL A 323 1.77 -0.16 11.40
C VAL A 323 2.00 0.15 12.87
N ALA A 324 3.24 0.52 13.20
CA ALA A 324 3.69 0.76 14.57
C ALA A 324 3.86 2.25 14.87
N ALA A 325 3.09 2.77 15.82
CA ALA A 325 3.23 4.15 16.27
C ALA A 325 4.52 4.38 17.06
N GLY A 326 4.98 5.63 17.10
CA GLY A 326 6.01 6.06 18.03
C GLY A 326 5.51 6.07 19.48
N GLY A 327 6.40 5.77 20.41
CA GLY A 327 6.03 5.68 21.83
C GLY A 327 7.22 5.64 22.79
N GLY A 328 8.44 5.91 22.33
CA GLY A 328 9.64 5.76 23.16
C GLY A 328 9.79 4.34 23.70
N SER A 329 10.00 4.17 25.00
CA SER A 329 10.14 2.84 25.62
C SER A 329 8.87 1.98 25.52
N LEU A 330 7.69 2.61 25.36
CA LEU A 330 6.42 1.90 25.16
C LEU A 330 6.43 1.08 23.85
N GLY A 331 7.28 1.46 22.89
CA GLY A 331 7.47 0.75 21.64
C GLY A 331 7.82 -0.73 21.80
N SER A 332 8.35 -1.15 22.96
CA SER A 332 8.61 -2.57 23.23
C SER A 332 7.34 -3.41 23.27
N ALA A 333 6.17 -2.80 23.51
CA ALA A 333 4.88 -3.50 23.43
C ALA A 333 4.55 -3.96 22.00
N HIS A 334 5.07 -3.30 20.96
CA HIS A 334 4.90 -3.74 19.58
C HIS A 334 5.44 -5.15 19.36
N LEU A 335 6.53 -5.53 20.06
CA LEU A 335 7.12 -6.88 19.98
C LEU A 335 6.11 -7.94 20.42
N GLY A 336 5.41 -7.68 21.52
CA GLY A 336 4.40 -8.59 22.06
C GLY A 336 3.20 -8.73 21.15
N VAL A 337 2.69 -7.61 20.65
CA VAL A 337 1.55 -7.63 19.71
C VAL A 337 1.94 -8.38 18.44
N TYR A 338 3.09 -8.06 17.83
CA TYR A 338 3.55 -8.72 16.60
C TYR A 338 3.68 -10.23 16.80
N LYS A 339 4.36 -10.66 17.90
CA LYS A 339 4.56 -12.07 18.23
C LYS A 339 3.23 -12.81 18.38
N ALA A 340 2.26 -12.23 19.11
CA ALA A 340 0.95 -12.84 19.32
C ALA A 340 0.19 -13.05 18.00
N PHE A 341 0.22 -12.06 17.09
CA PHE A 341 -0.42 -12.20 15.78
C PHE A 341 0.27 -13.25 14.88
N VAL A 342 1.60 -13.30 14.88
CA VAL A 342 2.36 -14.31 14.12
C VAL A 342 2.08 -15.72 14.64
N GLU A 343 2.04 -15.92 15.94
CA GLU A 343 1.69 -17.22 16.56
C GLU A 343 0.23 -17.62 16.31
N ALA A 344 -0.65 -16.64 16.12
CA ALA A 344 -2.03 -16.86 15.68
C ALA A 344 -2.17 -17.13 14.17
N GLY A 345 -1.06 -17.14 13.42
CA GLY A 345 -1.02 -17.46 11.98
C GLY A 345 -0.95 -16.24 11.04
N ALA A 346 -0.82 -15.02 11.55
CA ALA A 346 -0.67 -13.84 10.71
C ALA A 346 0.65 -13.87 9.93
N CYS A 347 0.57 -13.59 8.62
CA CYS A 347 1.73 -13.41 7.76
C CYS A 347 1.80 -11.95 7.32
N PHE A 348 2.63 -11.16 7.98
CA PHE A 348 2.81 -9.76 7.62
C PHE A 348 3.63 -9.63 6.34
N ASP A 349 3.15 -8.76 5.43
CA ASP A 349 3.73 -8.55 4.11
C ASP A 349 4.47 -7.22 3.98
N TYR A 350 4.10 -6.24 4.80
CA TYR A 350 4.73 -4.92 4.83
C TYR A 350 4.79 -4.41 6.27
N LEU A 351 5.94 -3.89 6.67
CA LEU A 351 6.14 -3.32 8.00
C LEU A 351 6.44 -1.82 7.91
N GLY A 352 5.86 -1.05 8.80
CA GLY A 352 6.13 0.38 8.85
C GLY A 352 5.92 0.97 10.24
N GLY A 353 6.61 2.09 10.50
CA GLY A 353 6.44 2.73 11.78
C GLY A 353 7.14 4.08 11.91
N THR A 354 6.90 4.70 13.06
CA THR A 354 7.48 5.98 13.46
C THR A 354 8.29 5.79 14.75
N SER A 355 9.44 6.44 14.86
CA SER A 355 10.26 6.48 16.09
C SER A 355 10.60 5.08 16.61
N SER A 356 10.23 4.74 17.85
CA SER A 356 10.43 3.39 18.41
C SER A 356 9.68 2.32 17.63
N GLY A 357 8.49 2.62 17.07
CA GLY A 357 7.78 1.72 16.19
C GLY A 357 8.60 1.35 14.96
N ALA A 358 9.23 2.32 14.31
CA ALA A 358 10.14 2.08 13.19
C ALA A 358 11.33 1.17 13.61
N ALA A 359 11.91 1.41 14.79
CA ALA A 359 13.02 0.59 15.29
C ALA A 359 12.63 -0.88 15.50
N MET A 360 11.46 -1.14 16.09
CA MET A 360 10.96 -2.51 16.30
C MET A 360 10.64 -3.20 14.97
N MET A 361 9.96 -2.50 14.06
CA MET A 361 9.62 -3.05 12.73
C MET A 361 10.87 -3.30 11.87
N ALA A 362 11.90 -2.48 12.00
CA ALA A 362 13.19 -2.71 11.34
C ALA A 362 13.84 -4.03 11.76
N GLY A 363 13.72 -4.42 13.04
CA GLY A 363 14.19 -5.70 13.54
C GLY A 363 13.47 -6.88 12.87
N PHE A 364 12.14 -6.84 12.83
CA PHE A 364 11.33 -7.88 12.18
C PHE A 364 11.58 -7.93 10.66
N ALA A 365 11.74 -6.78 10.01
CA ALA A 365 12.04 -6.73 8.58
C ALA A 365 13.38 -7.37 8.21
N ARG A 366 14.34 -7.38 9.14
CA ARG A 366 15.60 -8.12 9.04
C ARG A 366 15.46 -9.63 9.26
N GLY A 367 14.26 -10.10 9.63
CA GLY A 367 14.00 -11.51 9.95
C GLY A 367 14.38 -11.91 11.39
N LEU A 368 14.56 -10.94 12.29
CA LEU A 368 14.79 -11.23 13.71
C LEU A 368 13.46 -11.58 14.39
N ASP A 369 13.50 -12.47 15.37
CA ASP A 369 12.36 -12.76 16.25
C ASP A 369 12.22 -11.68 17.36
N ALA A 370 11.06 -11.67 18.03
CA ALA A 370 10.77 -10.69 19.06
C ALA A 370 11.77 -10.70 20.23
N ASP A 371 12.25 -11.90 20.61
CA ASP A 371 13.21 -12.06 21.70
C ASP A 371 14.61 -11.58 21.30
N GLN A 372 14.98 -11.72 20.02
CA GLN A 372 16.23 -11.15 19.48
C GLN A 372 16.17 -9.60 19.46
N ILE A 373 15.02 -9.03 19.07
CA ILE A 373 14.83 -7.58 19.04
C ILE A 373 14.80 -7.02 20.47
N ASP A 374 14.20 -7.72 21.43
CA ASP A 374 14.22 -7.31 22.84
C ASP A 374 15.65 -7.29 23.39
N ARG A 375 16.48 -8.30 23.06
CA ARG A 375 17.92 -8.31 23.41
C ARG A 375 18.68 -7.16 22.75
N GLY A 376 18.38 -6.85 21.47
CA GLY A 376 18.94 -5.70 20.77
C GLY A 376 18.58 -4.38 21.45
N THR A 377 17.32 -4.24 21.84
CA THR A 377 16.81 -3.10 22.62
C THR A 377 17.56 -2.93 23.94
N HIS A 378 17.77 -4.03 24.66
CA HIS A 378 18.61 -4.02 25.87
C HIS A 378 20.02 -3.53 25.59
N ASN A 379 20.66 -4.04 24.53
CA ASN A 379 22.02 -3.64 24.16
C ASN A 379 22.10 -2.13 23.82
N ILE A 380 21.13 -1.61 23.05
CA ILE A 380 21.09 -0.21 22.62
C ILE A 380 20.83 0.72 23.81
N PHE A 381 19.81 0.47 24.63
CA PHE A 381 19.36 1.45 25.61
C PHE A 381 19.94 1.24 27.00
N ILE A 382 20.14 -0.02 27.43
CA ILE A 382 20.60 -0.34 28.79
C ILE A 382 22.13 -0.49 28.83
N LYS A 383 22.68 -1.42 28.02
CA LYS A 383 24.11 -1.74 28.06
C LYS A 383 24.97 -0.59 27.55
N SER A 384 24.59 0.04 26.43
CA SER A 384 25.34 1.18 25.87
C SER A 384 25.13 2.47 26.66
N ARG A 385 24.07 2.57 27.47
CA ARG A 385 23.60 3.78 28.16
C ARG A 385 23.37 4.94 27.19
N ALA A 386 22.84 4.68 26.00
CA ALA A 386 22.71 5.65 24.92
C ALA A 386 21.96 6.92 25.35
N PHE A 387 20.87 6.78 26.11
CA PHE A 387 20.06 7.90 26.61
C PHE A 387 20.41 8.37 28.03
N ARG A 388 21.56 7.97 28.58
CA ARG A 388 22.02 8.40 29.92
C ARG A 388 23.29 9.25 29.85
N ARG A 389 23.61 9.86 28.70
CA ARG A 389 24.80 10.66 28.47
C ARG A 389 24.41 12.10 28.16
N PRO A 390 24.26 12.98 29.18
CA PRO A 390 23.98 14.38 28.94
C PRO A 390 25.18 15.05 28.24
N THR A 391 24.89 16.05 27.40
CA THR A 391 25.89 16.91 26.77
C THR A 391 25.62 18.37 27.07
N LEU A 392 26.51 19.26 26.66
CA LEU A 392 26.24 20.70 26.72
C LEU A 392 25.04 21.02 25.81
N PRO A 393 23.99 21.69 26.33
CA PRO A 393 22.71 21.83 25.63
C PRO A 393 22.77 22.91 24.53
N HIS A 394 23.68 22.74 23.57
CA HIS A 394 23.79 23.61 22.39
C HIS A 394 23.03 23.08 21.19
N PHE A 395 23.20 21.78 20.88
CA PHE A 395 22.50 21.14 19.78
C PHE A 395 21.42 20.17 20.27
N ALA A 396 21.60 19.57 21.43
CA ALA A 396 20.68 18.61 22.05
C ALA A 396 21.04 18.41 23.54
N LEU A 397 20.14 17.71 24.26
CA LEU A 397 20.36 17.40 25.69
C LEU A 397 21.25 16.17 25.88
N LEU A 398 21.26 15.24 24.92
CA LEU A 398 22.00 13.97 24.99
C LEU A 398 23.06 13.86 23.90
N ASP A 399 24.19 13.21 24.25
CA ASP A 399 25.23 12.86 23.29
C ASP A 399 24.75 11.71 22.43
N HIS A 400 24.60 11.98 21.12
CA HIS A 400 24.13 11.02 20.14
C HIS A 400 25.14 9.92 19.77
N LYS A 401 26.46 10.16 19.98
CA LYS A 401 27.53 9.28 19.47
C LYS A 401 27.43 7.84 19.99
N ALA A 402 26.96 7.66 21.23
CA ALA A 402 26.79 6.33 21.81
C ALA A 402 25.58 5.61 21.19
N PHE A 403 24.51 6.35 20.94
CA PHE A 403 23.32 5.85 20.27
C PHE A 403 23.62 5.46 18.82
N ASP A 404 24.23 6.35 18.05
CA ASP A 404 24.61 6.09 16.65
C ASP A 404 25.53 4.86 16.53
N ARG A 405 26.50 4.72 17.47
CA ARG A 405 27.36 3.53 17.51
C ARG A 405 26.58 2.26 17.80
N ALA A 406 25.64 2.31 18.74
CA ALA A 406 24.82 1.16 19.09
C ALA A 406 23.91 0.74 17.92
N LEU A 407 23.30 1.71 17.22
CA LEU A 407 22.51 1.44 16.01
C LEU A 407 23.36 0.83 14.88
N ARG A 408 24.56 1.35 14.65
CA ARG A 408 25.48 0.78 13.64
C ARG A 408 25.90 -0.66 13.98
N LEU A 409 26.11 -0.96 15.25
CA LEU A 409 26.44 -2.32 15.69
C LEU A 409 25.26 -3.27 15.54
N GLU A 410 24.01 -2.78 15.77
CA GLU A 410 22.81 -3.58 15.67
C GLU A 410 22.37 -3.81 14.23
N TYR A 411 22.36 -2.79 13.39
CA TYR A 411 21.83 -2.85 12.04
C TYR A 411 22.89 -3.07 10.95
N GLY A 412 24.16 -2.82 11.24
CA GLY A 412 25.26 -2.94 10.26
C GLY A 412 25.09 -1.99 9.08
N ASP A 413 25.52 -2.44 7.92
CA ASP A 413 25.40 -1.71 6.64
C ASP A 413 24.21 -2.19 5.80
N VAL A 414 23.21 -2.84 6.42
CA VAL A 414 22.00 -3.33 5.75
C VAL A 414 21.27 -2.16 5.11
N LEU A 415 20.87 -2.32 3.86
CA LEU A 415 20.02 -1.39 3.14
C LEU A 415 18.55 -1.80 3.27
N ILE A 416 17.64 -0.80 3.30
CA ILE A 416 16.19 -1.04 3.39
C ILE A 416 15.71 -1.84 2.17
N GLU A 417 16.19 -1.48 1.00
CA GLU A 417 15.84 -2.12 -0.26
C GLU A 417 16.37 -3.56 -0.39
N ASP A 418 17.35 -3.96 0.42
CA ASP A 418 17.86 -5.34 0.47
C ASP A 418 17.12 -6.23 1.49
N LEU A 419 16.07 -5.71 2.15
CA LEU A 419 15.29 -6.50 3.11
C LEU A 419 14.35 -7.46 2.38
N TRP A 420 14.27 -8.70 2.87
CA TRP A 420 13.30 -9.67 2.37
C TRP A 420 11.85 -9.24 2.54
N LEU A 421 11.55 -8.60 3.67
CA LEU A 421 10.24 -8.10 3.98
C LEU A 421 10.22 -6.58 3.78
N PRO A 422 9.35 -6.05 2.92
CA PRO A 422 9.23 -4.62 2.68
C PRO A 422 9.04 -3.83 3.98
N PHE A 423 9.77 -2.73 4.10
CA PHE A 423 9.79 -1.90 5.30
C PHE A 423 9.84 -0.41 4.94
N PHE A 424 9.25 0.41 5.80
CA PHE A 424 9.52 1.84 5.82
C PHE A 424 9.59 2.41 7.23
N ALA A 425 10.40 3.46 7.40
CA ALA A 425 10.39 4.32 8.58
C ALA A 425 9.91 5.72 8.20
N LEU A 426 9.20 6.38 9.10
CA LEU A 426 8.75 7.75 8.91
C LEU A 426 9.58 8.72 9.75
N SER A 427 10.08 9.80 9.15
CA SER A 427 10.62 10.97 9.82
C SER A 427 9.92 12.25 9.34
N THR A 428 10.15 13.35 10.03
CA THR A 428 9.69 14.68 9.62
C THR A 428 10.84 15.44 9.00
N ASN A 429 10.72 15.85 7.74
CA ASN A 429 11.66 16.71 7.06
C ASN A 429 11.33 18.17 7.37
N LEU A 430 12.14 18.82 8.20
CA LEU A 430 11.95 20.24 8.56
C LEU A 430 12.39 21.20 7.45
N SER A 431 13.24 20.77 6.53
CA SER A 431 13.66 21.58 5.39
C SER A 431 12.52 21.76 4.39
N SER A 432 11.81 20.68 4.04
CA SER A 432 10.66 20.72 3.14
C SER A 432 9.31 20.88 3.84
N ARG A 433 9.24 20.69 5.17
CA ARG A 433 8.01 20.67 5.99
C ARG A 433 7.03 19.60 5.56
N GLN A 434 7.54 18.41 5.24
CA GLN A 434 6.76 17.26 4.78
C GLN A 434 7.17 16.00 5.55
N PRO A 435 6.29 14.99 5.64
CA PRO A 435 6.70 13.67 6.06
C PRO A 435 7.77 13.12 5.10
N HIS A 436 8.78 12.42 5.62
CA HIS A 436 9.82 11.77 4.84
C HIS A 436 9.77 10.26 5.08
N VAL A 437 9.40 9.52 4.04
CA VAL A 437 9.26 8.06 4.07
C VAL A 437 10.57 7.42 3.62
N HIS A 438 11.28 6.78 4.53
CA HIS A 438 12.51 6.06 4.25
C HIS A 438 12.19 4.66 3.72
N ARG A 439 12.44 4.42 2.45
CA ARG A 439 12.24 3.13 1.77
C ARG A 439 13.50 2.60 1.10
N ARG A 440 14.57 3.39 1.13
CA ARG A 440 15.88 3.10 0.54
C ARG A 440 17.00 3.64 1.42
N GLY A 441 18.20 3.11 1.23
CA GLY A 441 19.39 3.52 1.95
C GLY A 441 19.61 2.77 3.25
N LYS A 442 20.60 3.18 4.04
CA LYS A 442 21.02 2.47 5.26
C LYS A 442 19.90 2.41 6.29
N LEU A 443 19.55 1.21 6.71
CA LEU A 443 18.49 0.94 7.67
C LEU A 443 18.69 1.72 8.98
N TRP A 444 19.94 1.76 9.52
CA TRP A 444 20.23 2.48 10.74
C TRP A 444 20.07 4.01 10.59
N HIS A 445 20.28 4.60 9.40
CA HIS A 445 20.00 6.02 9.12
C HIS A 445 18.49 6.31 9.25
N ALA A 446 17.66 5.46 8.66
CA ALA A 446 16.20 5.60 8.72
C ALA A 446 15.68 5.51 10.17
N VAL A 447 16.15 4.50 10.93
CA VAL A 447 15.81 4.35 12.35
C VAL A 447 16.30 5.53 13.17
N ARG A 448 17.53 6.01 12.93
CA ARG A 448 18.12 7.17 13.61
C ARG A 448 17.37 8.45 13.31
N ALA A 449 17.02 8.70 12.05
CA ALA A 449 16.25 9.89 11.64
C ALA A 449 14.86 9.87 12.27
N SER A 450 14.18 8.72 12.17
CA SER A 450 12.83 8.50 12.74
C SER A 450 12.82 8.66 14.28
N GLY A 451 13.91 8.36 14.97
CA GLY A 451 14.07 8.52 16.42
C GLY A 451 14.78 9.80 16.86
N SER A 452 14.93 10.79 15.99
CA SER A 452 15.57 12.09 16.32
C SER A 452 14.64 13.03 17.07
N ILE A 453 14.34 12.71 18.33
CA ILE A 453 13.44 13.51 19.19
C ILE A 453 13.99 14.94 19.33
N PRO A 454 13.24 15.98 18.90
CA PRO A 454 13.71 17.36 18.95
C PRO A 454 14.13 17.80 20.36
N GLY A 455 15.28 18.46 20.45
CA GLY A 455 15.86 18.89 21.71
C GLY A 455 16.53 17.78 22.54
N VAL A 456 16.12 16.53 22.39
CA VAL A 456 16.72 15.36 23.08
C VAL A 456 17.94 14.85 22.34
N LEU A 457 17.81 14.62 21.04
CA LEU A 457 18.88 14.22 20.14
C LEU A 457 19.06 15.28 19.03
N PRO A 458 20.26 15.41 18.46
CA PRO A 458 20.47 16.28 17.30
C PRO A 458 19.63 15.77 16.12
N PRO A 459 19.12 16.64 15.23
CA PRO A 459 18.54 16.25 13.97
C PRO A 459 19.49 15.35 13.17
N PHE A 460 18.92 14.49 12.34
CA PHE A 460 19.68 13.75 11.34
C PHE A 460 19.75 14.57 10.05
N PHE A 461 20.91 14.67 9.45
CA PHE A 461 21.09 15.38 8.19
C PHE A 461 21.36 14.36 7.07
N THR A 462 20.65 14.49 5.95
CA THR A 462 20.90 13.71 4.75
C THR A 462 22.12 14.22 3.99
N ASP A 463 22.61 13.44 3.05
CA ASP A 463 23.72 13.87 2.17
C ASP A 463 23.33 15.08 1.29
N ASP A 464 22.04 15.25 0.99
CA ASP A 464 21.48 16.40 0.27
C ASP A 464 21.26 17.63 1.17
N GLY A 465 21.55 17.54 2.47
CA GLY A 465 21.45 18.63 3.42
C GLY A 465 20.08 18.81 4.06
N ASP A 466 19.14 17.90 3.87
CA ASP A 466 17.84 17.93 4.53
C ASP A 466 17.94 17.63 6.02
N MET A 467 17.22 18.42 6.83
CA MET A 467 17.15 18.28 8.28
C MET A 467 15.94 17.42 8.68
N LEU A 468 16.23 16.23 9.21
CA LEU A 468 15.23 15.25 9.62
C LEU A 468 15.14 15.16 11.15
N VAL A 469 13.91 15.11 11.66
CA VAL A 469 13.59 14.86 13.06
C VAL A 469 12.58 13.74 13.19
N ASP A 470 12.24 13.34 14.43
CA ASP A 470 11.29 12.27 14.72
C ASP A 470 9.98 12.46 13.96
N GLY A 471 9.50 11.37 13.37
CA GLY A 471 8.29 11.37 12.56
C GLY A 471 7.03 11.74 13.32
N ALA A 472 7.00 11.51 14.63
CA ALA A 472 5.86 11.84 15.48
C ALA A 472 5.51 13.33 15.54
N ILE A 473 6.39 14.21 15.06
CA ILE A 473 6.11 15.64 14.95
C ILE A 473 4.98 15.91 13.94
N MET A 474 4.94 15.20 12.83
CA MET A 474 3.90 15.37 11.80
C MET A 474 2.91 14.20 11.78
N ASN A 475 3.38 12.97 11.93
CA ASN A 475 2.55 11.79 11.88
C ASN A 475 3.12 10.68 12.77
N ASN A 476 2.55 10.53 13.97
CA ASN A 476 2.98 9.50 14.92
C ASN A 476 2.57 8.08 14.50
N LEU A 477 1.51 7.94 13.70
CA LEU A 477 0.99 6.66 13.23
C LEU A 477 0.87 6.67 11.70
N PRO A 478 1.86 6.14 10.94
CA PRO A 478 1.96 6.34 9.51
C PRO A 478 1.04 5.38 8.71
N LEU A 479 -0.27 5.35 9.04
CA LEU A 479 -1.25 4.51 8.37
C LEU A 479 -1.53 4.96 6.94
N GLU A 480 -1.57 6.28 6.70
CA GLU A 480 -1.78 6.83 5.35
C GLU A 480 -0.64 6.39 4.42
N GLN A 481 0.61 6.48 4.88
CA GLN A 481 1.78 6.03 4.12
C GLN A 481 1.72 4.53 3.82
N MET A 482 1.26 3.71 4.77
CA MET A 482 1.06 2.29 4.51
C MET A 482 -0.01 2.06 3.45
N LYS A 483 -1.12 2.79 3.48
CA LYS A 483 -2.23 2.68 2.50
C LYS A 483 -1.83 3.18 1.10
N GLU A 484 -0.89 4.11 0.99
CA GLU A 484 -0.29 4.52 -0.28
C GLU A 484 0.63 3.43 -0.86
N LEU A 485 1.34 2.70 0.00
CA LEU A 485 2.33 1.69 -0.40
C LEU A 485 1.72 0.34 -0.74
N LYS A 486 0.58 -0.02 -0.15
CA LYS A 486 -0.11 -1.28 -0.41
C LYS A 486 -1.61 -1.18 -0.19
N THR A 487 -2.32 -2.05 -0.86
CA THR A 487 -3.73 -2.36 -0.58
C THR A 487 -3.85 -3.57 0.37
N GLY A 488 -5.00 -3.71 1.01
CA GLY A 488 -5.30 -4.76 1.98
C GLY A 488 -5.23 -4.31 3.43
N PRO A 489 -5.61 -5.19 4.37
CA PRO A 489 -5.78 -4.88 5.79
C PRO A 489 -4.47 -4.55 6.50
N ASN A 490 -4.60 -3.92 7.68
CA ASN A 490 -3.47 -3.57 8.53
C ASN A 490 -3.76 -3.93 9.99
N VAL A 491 -2.75 -4.42 10.69
CA VAL A 491 -2.71 -4.41 12.16
C VAL A 491 -2.02 -3.11 12.56
N ILE A 492 -2.75 -2.29 13.28
CA ILE A 492 -2.35 -0.93 13.66
C ILE A 492 -2.13 -0.91 15.17
N VAL A 493 -0.95 -0.54 15.61
CA VAL A 493 -0.64 -0.48 17.04
C VAL A 493 -0.27 0.94 17.44
N THR A 494 -1.03 1.49 18.36
CA THR A 494 -0.83 2.86 18.86
C THR A 494 -0.95 2.93 20.37
N PHE A 495 -0.38 3.97 20.97
CA PHE A 495 -0.44 4.23 22.40
C PHE A 495 -1.32 5.45 22.64
N GLY A 496 -2.55 5.23 23.06
CA GLY A 496 -3.48 6.30 23.40
C GLY A 496 -3.80 6.30 24.91
N SER A 497 -3.75 7.46 25.54
CA SER A 497 -4.37 7.62 26.85
C SER A 497 -5.84 7.98 26.62
N SER A 498 -6.75 7.10 27.02
CA SER A 498 -8.19 7.37 26.95
C SER A 498 -8.67 8.38 28.01
N ALA A 499 -7.87 8.63 29.04
CA ALA A 499 -8.21 9.55 30.12
C ALA A 499 -7.45 10.88 30.05
N PRO A 500 -8.14 12.03 30.12
CA PRO A 500 -7.47 13.32 30.16
C PRO A 500 -6.62 13.43 31.43
N GLN A 501 -5.32 13.69 31.24
CA GLN A 501 -4.38 13.86 32.34
C GLN A 501 -4.50 15.30 32.85
N LYS A 502 -4.91 15.45 34.11
CA LYS A 502 -5.00 16.76 34.78
C LYS A 502 -3.85 16.93 35.77
N TYR A 503 -3.28 18.10 35.78
CA TYR A 503 -2.22 18.47 36.72
C TYR A 503 -2.78 19.51 37.69
N ASP A 504 -2.64 19.26 39.00
CA ASP A 504 -2.99 20.20 40.07
C ASP A 504 -1.73 21.03 40.39
N ILE A 505 -1.50 22.02 39.56
CA ILE A 505 -0.31 22.89 39.63
C ILE A 505 -0.76 24.34 39.57
N ASP A 506 -0.37 25.09 40.59
CA ASP A 506 -0.48 26.55 40.58
C ASP A 506 0.65 27.13 39.72
N TYR A 507 0.30 27.80 38.63
CA TYR A 507 1.25 28.35 37.66
C TYR A 507 2.24 29.34 38.31
N ASP A 508 1.73 30.16 39.26
CA ASP A 508 2.53 31.18 39.93
C ASP A 508 3.57 30.59 40.91
N ARG A 509 3.47 29.31 41.24
CA ARG A 509 4.43 28.57 42.05
C ARG A 509 5.51 27.84 41.26
N ILE A 510 5.53 27.98 39.97
CA ILE A 510 6.61 27.40 39.14
C ILE A 510 7.86 28.25 39.37
N PRO A 511 8.96 27.65 39.90
CA PRO A 511 10.12 28.43 40.29
C PRO A 511 10.86 29.00 39.10
N GLY A 512 11.31 30.25 39.19
CA GLY A 512 12.23 30.87 38.28
C GLY A 512 13.64 30.26 38.33
N ALA A 513 14.55 30.68 37.42
CA ALA A 513 15.87 30.08 37.29
C ALA A 513 16.73 30.17 38.58
N SER A 514 16.68 31.28 39.30
CA SER A 514 17.40 31.49 40.56
C SER A 514 16.85 30.62 41.71
N GLU A 515 15.54 30.51 41.81
CA GLU A 515 14.88 29.71 42.84
C GLU A 515 15.11 28.20 42.57
N LEU A 516 15.06 27.79 41.31
CA LEU A 516 15.37 26.43 40.89
C LEU A 516 16.84 26.08 41.21
N ALA A 517 17.79 26.97 40.91
CA ALA A 517 19.20 26.77 41.23
C ALA A 517 19.44 26.61 42.73
N LEU A 518 18.82 27.46 43.55
CA LEU A 518 18.90 27.36 45.02
C LEU A 518 18.25 26.07 45.55
N ALA A 519 17.10 25.66 45.00
CA ALA A 519 16.45 24.43 45.39
C ALA A 519 17.26 23.19 45.02
N LEU A 520 17.96 23.20 43.87
CA LEU A 520 18.82 22.10 43.43
C LEU A 520 20.11 21.96 44.24
N LEU A 521 20.65 23.07 44.75
CA LEU A 521 21.83 23.10 45.63
C LEU A 521 21.52 22.68 47.08
N ASN A 522 20.26 22.78 47.50
CA ASN A 522 19.84 22.42 48.85
C ASN A 522 19.21 21.00 48.84
N PRO A 523 19.77 20.03 49.59
CA PRO A 523 19.21 18.67 49.68
C PRO A 523 17.74 18.62 50.07
N PHE A 524 17.29 19.55 50.93
CA PHE A 524 15.89 19.66 51.35
C PHE A 524 15.02 20.52 50.44
N GLY A 525 15.63 21.31 49.54
CA GLY A 525 14.95 22.20 48.59
C GLY A 525 14.24 21.43 47.48
N ARG A 526 14.82 20.32 47.03
CA ARG A 526 14.24 19.46 46.00
C ARG A 526 12.87 18.87 46.36
N ALA A 527 12.66 18.57 47.66
CA ALA A 527 11.40 18.03 48.16
C ALA A 527 10.26 19.09 48.17
N ARG A 528 10.57 20.37 48.03
CA ARG A 528 9.61 21.50 48.01
C ARG A 528 9.24 21.96 46.61
N LEU A 529 9.91 21.43 45.58
CA LEU A 529 9.58 21.78 44.18
C LEU A 529 8.20 21.21 43.79
N PRO A 530 7.37 21.98 43.11
CA PRO A 530 6.10 21.48 42.58
C PRO A 530 6.36 20.31 41.63
N ARG A 531 5.48 19.33 41.62
CA ARG A 531 5.55 18.17 40.72
C ARG A 531 5.09 18.56 39.31
N VAL A 532 5.86 19.40 38.65
CA VAL A 532 5.64 19.82 37.26
C VAL A 532 6.15 18.73 36.31
N PRO A 533 5.48 18.45 35.19
CA PRO A 533 6.02 17.57 34.17
C PRO A 533 7.41 18.05 33.71
N SER A 534 8.35 17.14 33.60
CA SER A 534 9.67 17.45 33.06
C SER A 534 9.59 17.90 31.60
N MET A 535 10.57 18.64 31.12
CA MET A 535 10.67 19.05 29.72
C MET A 535 10.54 17.83 28.76
N LEU A 536 11.18 16.72 29.09
CA LEU A 536 11.08 15.46 28.32
C LEU A 536 9.65 14.90 28.32
N GLN A 537 8.93 14.97 29.43
CA GLN A 537 7.53 14.54 29.49
C GLN A 537 6.64 15.45 28.64
N VAL A 538 6.88 16.77 28.65
CA VAL A 538 6.12 17.71 27.80
C VAL A 538 6.37 17.43 26.33
N ILE A 539 7.63 17.24 25.91
CA ILE A 539 8.00 16.90 24.53
C ILE A 539 7.30 15.58 24.12
N ALA A 540 7.42 14.54 24.96
CA ALA A 540 6.80 13.24 24.70
C ALA A 540 5.28 13.35 24.59
N SER A 541 4.62 14.06 25.51
CA SER A 541 3.17 14.27 25.47
C SER A 541 2.73 15.05 24.22
N SER A 542 3.54 16.03 23.78
CA SER A 542 3.26 16.79 22.55
C SER A 542 3.36 15.91 21.30
N MET A 543 4.35 15.01 21.25
CA MET A 543 4.51 14.05 20.14
C MET A 543 3.40 12.99 20.12
N LEU A 544 2.91 12.59 21.31
CA LEU A 544 1.84 11.60 21.46
C LEU A 544 0.43 12.23 21.47
N ALA A 545 0.30 13.55 21.23
CA ALA A 545 -0.97 14.26 21.30
C ALA A 545 -1.98 13.89 20.19
N HIS A 546 -1.53 13.22 19.13
CA HIS A 546 -2.40 12.70 18.08
C HIS A 546 -3.33 11.61 18.65
N ARG A 547 -4.63 11.84 18.57
CA ARG A 547 -5.65 10.93 19.12
C ARG A 547 -5.99 9.82 18.14
N PRO A 548 -6.20 8.57 18.62
CA PRO A 548 -6.69 7.47 17.79
C PRO A 548 -8.02 7.75 17.09
N GLN A 549 -8.84 8.65 17.64
CA GLN A 549 -10.15 9.03 17.08
C GLN A 549 -10.06 9.81 15.76
N ASP A 550 -8.92 10.41 15.47
CA ASP A 550 -8.68 11.15 14.23
C ASP A 550 -8.12 10.24 13.11
N ILE A 551 -7.95 8.94 13.38
CA ILE A 551 -7.36 7.99 12.44
C ILE A 551 -8.49 7.36 11.62
N ALA A 552 -8.43 7.51 10.30
CA ALA A 552 -9.33 6.83 9.36
C ALA A 552 -8.98 5.33 9.26
N VAL A 553 -9.37 4.55 10.28
CA VAL A 553 -9.23 3.09 10.28
C VAL A 553 -10.24 2.50 9.31
N GLY A 554 -9.78 1.65 8.38
CA GLY A 554 -10.65 0.96 7.43
C GLY A 554 -11.46 -0.15 8.12
N GLU A 555 -12.53 -0.62 7.45
CA GLU A 555 -13.37 -1.71 7.99
C GLU A 555 -12.60 -3.03 8.18
N GLU A 556 -11.56 -3.25 7.38
CA GLU A 556 -10.72 -4.45 7.44
C GLU A 556 -9.47 -4.27 8.33
N ASP A 557 -9.20 -3.04 8.82
CA ASP A 557 -8.05 -2.75 9.66
C ASP A 557 -8.31 -3.16 11.12
N ILE A 558 -7.30 -3.68 11.81
CA ILE A 558 -7.36 -4.05 13.23
C ILE A 558 -6.57 -3.02 14.03
N LEU A 559 -7.24 -2.28 14.92
CA LEU A 559 -6.60 -1.31 15.81
C LEU A 559 -6.37 -1.92 17.19
N ILE A 560 -5.12 -1.99 17.61
CA ILE A 560 -4.68 -2.45 18.93
C ILE A 560 -4.11 -1.27 19.71
N CYS A 561 -4.65 -1.03 20.88
CA CYS A 561 -4.14 -0.05 21.84
C CYS A 561 -3.69 -0.80 23.11
N PRO A 562 -2.41 -1.21 23.20
CA PRO A 562 -1.93 -1.91 24.39
C PRO A 562 -2.12 -1.03 25.63
N GLU A 563 -2.73 -1.59 26.68
CA GLU A 563 -2.83 -0.92 27.96
C GLU A 563 -1.45 -0.88 28.60
N VAL A 564 -0.89 0.30 28.69
CA VAL A 564 0.40 0.52 29.34
C VAL A 564 0.18 1.20 30.69
N SER A 565 0.84 0.72 31.73
CA SER A 565 0.79 1.34 33.05
C SER A 565 1.25 2.81 32.99
N ASN A 566 0.42 3.71 33.48
CA ASN A 566 0.73 5.16 33.60
C ASN A 566 1.99 5.47 34.44
N THR A 567 2.56 4.47 35.11
CA THR A 567 3.78 4.59 35.89
C THR A 567 5.06 4.48 35.05
N ILE A 568 4.97 4.03 33.80
CA ILE A 568 6.11 3.85 32.92
C ILE A 568 6.35 5.16 32.16
N SER A 569 7.55 5.73 32.37
CA SER A 569 7.94 6.93 31.62
C SER A 569 8.33 6.58 30.19
N PHE A 570 7.97 7.43 29.22
CA PHE A 570 8.35 7.38 27.81
C PHE A 570 9.85 7.08 27.55
N MET A 571 10.74 7.44 28.45
CA MET A 571 12.20 7.23 28.33
C MET A 571 12.71 6.11 29.26
N ASP A 572 11.83 5.38 29.94
CA ASP A 572 12.24 4.32 30.85
C ASP A 572 12.36 2.96 30.15
N TRP A 573 13.48 2.77 29.47
CA TRP A 573 13.82 1.53 28.80
C TRP A 573 14.15 0.37 29.76
N SER A 574 14.24 0.61 31.08
CA SER A 574 14.57 -0.48 32.04
C SER A 574 13.48 -1.54 32.14
N ARG A 575 12.25 -1.23 31.70
CA ARG A 575 11.09 -2.13 31.73
C ARG A 575 10.68 -2.64 30.34
N HIS A 576 11.60 -2.60 29.36
CA HIS A 576 11.28 -2.98 27.97
C HIS A 576 10.75 -4.41 27.85
N SER A 577 11.39 -5.40 28.52
CA SER A 577 10.97 -6.81 28.46
C SER A 577 9.64 -7.05 29.20
N GLU A 578 9.32 -6.28 30.24
CA GLU A 578 8.02 -6.35 30.93
C GLU A 578 6.91 -5.86 29.98
N LEU A 579 7.12 -4.73 29.29
CA LEU A 579 6.17 -4.19 28.31
C LEU A 579 5.93 -5.18 27.16
N PHE A 580 6.99 -5.83 26.70
CA PHE A 580 6.91 -6.88 25.69
C PHE A 580 6.04 -8.05 26.16
N SER A 581 6.33 -8.61 27.35
CA SER A 581 5.60 -9.75 27.90
C SER A 581 4.13 -9.44 28.17
N ASP A 582 3.85 -8.30 28.82
CA ASP A 582 2.48 -7.86 29.10
C ASP A 582 1.65 -7.68 27.83
N ALA A 583 2.23 -7.06 26.79
CA ALA A 583 1.55 -6.85 25.51
C ALA A 583 1.29 -8.18 24.81
N TYR A 584 2.23 -9.12 24.86
CA TYR A 584 2.05 -10.45 24.30
C TYR A 584 0.90 -11.19 24.98
N ASP A 585 0.91 -11.29 26.32
CA ASP A 585 -0.09 -12.03 27.09
C ASP A 585 -1.51 -11.45 26.91
N ARG A 586 -1.63 -10.13 26.84
CA ARG A 586 -2.92 -9.44 26.63
C ARG A 586 -3.42 -9.60 25.20
N THR A 587 -2.53 -9.47 24.22
CA THR A 587 -2.92 -9.61 22.82
C THR A 587 -3.29 -11.06 22.49
N SER A 588 -2.56 -12.06 23.02
CA SER A 588 -2.89 -13.46 22.82
C SER A 588 -4.28 -13.80 23.39
N ARG A 589 -4.59 -13.36 24.60
CA ARG A 589 -5.94 -13.51 25.18
C ARG A 589 -7.00 -12.79 24.35
N TRP A 590 -6.73 -11.57 23.92
CA TRP A 590 -7.66 -10.83 23.08
C TRP A 590 -7.95 -11.57 21.76
N ILE A 591 -6.93 -12.13 21.10
CA ILE A 591 -7.09 -12.94 19.88
C ILE A 591 -7.93 -14.19 20.15
N GLU A 592 -7.71 -14.89 21.28
CA GLU A 592 -8.48 -16.09 21.68
C GLU A 592 -9.95 -15.77 21.97
N GLU A 593 -10.24 -14.60 22.55
CA GLU A 593 -11.58 -14.14 22.86
C GLU A 593 -12.35 -13.67 21.62
N GLN A 594 -11.63 -13.21 20.57
CA GLN A 594 -12.23 -12.82 19.30
C GLN A 594 -12.59 -14.06 18.48
N ASN A 595 -13.74 -14.63 18.74
CA ASN A 595 -14.30 -15.77 17.97
C ASN A 595 -14.82 -15.33 16.58
N ASP A 596 -14.36 -14.18 16.07
CA ASP A 596 -14.93 -13.50 14.92
C ASP A 596 -14.34 -14.04 13.61
N SER A 597 -15.23 -14.37 12.68
CA SER A 597 -14.88 -14.74 11.28
C SER A 597 -14.05 -13.65 10.57
N GLY A 598 -14.21 -12.37 10.96
CA GLY A 598 -13.45 -11.26 10.45
C GLY A 598 -11.96 -11.33 10.77
N LEU A 599 -11.59 -11.63 12.02
CA LEU A 599 -10.18 -11.76 12.41
C LEU A 599 -9.50 -12.93 11.68
N ARG A 600 -10.19 -14.07 11.52
CA ARG A 600 -9.67 -15.22 10.77
C ARG A 600 -9.45 -14.91 9.29
N ALA A 601 -10.34 -14.13 8.68
CA ALA A 601 -10.19 -13.69 7.29
C ALA A 601 -8.97 -12.77 7.11
N VAL A 602 -8.72 -11.88 8.08
CA VAL A 602 -7.57 -10.96 8.10
C VAL A 602 -6.26 -11.72 8.35
N LEU A 603 -6.28 -12.71 9.24
CA LEU A 603 -5.10 -13.52 9.58
C LEU A 603 -4.73 -14.56 8.50
N GLY A 604 -5.52 -14.70 7.44
CA GLY A 604 -5.23 -15.65 6.35
C GLY A 604 -5.34 -17.12 6.77
N THR A 605 -5.94 -17.44 7.92
CA THR A 605 -6.14 -18.80 8.43
C THR A 605 -7.36 -19.50 7.78
N ALA A 606 -7.75 -19.10 6.59
CA ALA A 606 -8.67 -19.88 5.77
C ALA A 606 -7.92 -21.06 5.14
N HIS A 607 -7.53 -22.01 5.96
CA HIS A 607 -7.17 -23.35 5.55
C HIS A 607 -8.15 -24.31 6.22
N ASP A 608 -9.19 -24.66 5.44
CA ASP A 608 -9.80 -25.99 5.36
C ASP A 608 -10.38 -26.16 3.95
#